data_d86cb44d17f97bd3c260679f50fd8034
#
_entry.id   d86cb44d17f97bd3c260679f50fd8034
#
_cell.length_a   1.000
_cell.length_b   1.000
_cell.length_c   1.000
_cell.angle_alpha   90.00
_cell.angle_beta   90.00
_cell.angle_gamma   90.00
#
_symmetry.space_group_name_H-M   'P 1'
#
loop_
_entity.id
_entity.type
_entity.pdbx_description
1 polymer ?
#
loop_
_entity_poly.entity_id
_entity_poly.type
_entity_poly.pdbx_seq_one_letter_code
_entity_poly.pdbx_strand_id
1 'polypeptide(L)'
;MRIMKLAIISLSVCFLVLEPSAFQGGKRVIRRDASSNSPFSSAVAAGDFIYLSGTLARGDGIREQARGVLDNLGEVLELAGADYSRVASVTVYLRNTSDFQGMNEVFQEYFQSEPPTRTTVQTDLVREDALVEMSMIAIRPGAERTVLQPQGWPASTAPYSYGIKSGDTVFLAGILGRDYSYNSSVGSDIQAETRAIFENARQILAVAGMSLNDVVASRVYITDTTLFRDMNAAYSAHFPDIPPARATVRANLMGDQYHLEITLIAVAGTKTRITRPNADGTPGRESPVLSHAVRVGNRLYLSGMLGVSDETRTDTQGQARQTLATIGRTLDAAGFGIDDLVDGVVYLTDMSEWGEMNVAYREAITSNFPARAAVGTGLMSGDGRVEIMFTAVR
;
A
#
# COMPACT_ATOMS: atom_id res chain seq x y z
N MET A 1 60.85 -55.88 17.33
CA MET A 1 59.65 -55.25 17.91
C MET A 1 59.42 -53.92 17.14
N ARG A 2 58.59 -53.95 16.07
CA ARG A 2 58.27 -52.75 15.23
C ARG A 2 57.03 -52.15 15.73
N ILE A 3 57.11 -50.89 16.17
CA ILE A 3 55.97 -50.06 16.63
C ILE A 3 55.34 -49.40 15.40
N MET A 4 54.11 -49.79 15.08
CA MET A 4 53.32 -49.21 14.02
C MET A 4 52.63 -47.93 14.55
N LYS A 5 52.99 -46.78 13.99
CA LYS A 5 52.32 -45.51 14.27
C LYS A 5 51.03 -45.42 13.47
N LEU A 6 49.88 -45.40 14.13
CA LEU A 6 48.57 -45.12 13.54
C LEU A 6 48.46 -43.58 13.30
N ALA A 7 48.33 -43.16 12.07
CA ALA A 7 48.01 -41.78 11.73
C ALA A 7 46.47 -41.63 11.73
N ILE A 8 45.98 -40.80 12.61
CA ILE A 8 44.56 -40.39 12.62
C ILE A 8 44.43 -39.22 11.67
N ILE A 9 43.76 -39.44 10.52
CA ILE A 9 43.33 -38.39 9.59
C ILE A 9 42.03 -37.81 10.10
N SER A 10 42.10 -36.61 10.65
CA SER A 10 40.90 -35.82 11.02
C SER A 10 40.33 -35.16 9.76
N LEU A 11 39.17 -35.63 9.32
CA LEU A 11 38.42 -35.03 8.23
C LEU A 11 37.63 -33.84 8.78
N SER A 12 38.14 -32.62 8.66
CA SER A 12 37.38 -31.40 8.95
C SER A 12 36.37 -31.17 7.84
N VAL A 13 35.09 -31.47 8.12
CA VAL A 13 33.96 -31.07 7.28
C VAL A 13 33.72 -29.57 7.51
N CYS A 14 34.18 -28.74 6.60
CA CYS A 14 33.88 -27.32 6.57
C CYS A 14 32.42 -27.18 6.10
N PHE A 15 31.49 -26.96 7.03
CA PHE A 15 30.15 -26.47 6.67
C PHE A 15 30.32 -25.04 6.15
N LEU A 16 30.23 -24.87 4.84
CA LEU A 16 29.96 -23.56 4.27
C LEU A 16 28.54 -23.17 4.69
N VAL A 17 28.44 -22.38 5.76
CA VAL A 17 27.26 -21.61 6.04
C VAL A 17 27.21 -20.57 4.92
N LEU A 18 26.36 -20.82 3.92
CA LEU A 18 25.96 -19.77 2.98
C LEU A 18 25.20 -18.72 3.81
N GLU A 19 25.93 -17.68 4.25
CA GLU A 19 25.27 -16.48 4.73
C GLU A 19 24.32 -16.01 3.62
N PRO A 20 23.03 -15.73 3.94
CA PRO A 20 22.16 -15.12 2.97
C PRO A 20 22.82 -13.80 2.57
N SER A 21 23.28 -13.72 1.32
CA SER A 21 23.89 -12.52 0.77
C SER A 21 22.92 -11.37 1.03
N ALA A 22 23.32 -10.44 1.89
CA ALA A 22 22.65 -9.16 2.02
C ALA A 22 22.53 -8.60 0.60
N PHE A 23 21.30 -8.46 0.12
CA PHE A 23 21.01 -7.93 -1.19
C PHE A 23 21.40 -6.44 -1.14
N GLN A 24 22.66 -6.16 -1.48
CA GLN A 24 23.13 -4.79 -1.61
C GLN A 24 22.45 -4.18 -2.83
N GLY A 25 21.47 -3.31 -2.56
CA GLY A 25 21.01 -2.24 -3.42
C GLY A 25 20.51 -2.67 -4.80
N GLY A 26 19.21 -2.54 -5.00
CA GLY A 26 18.59 -2.58 -6.33
C GLY A 26 17.17 -3.16 -6.26
N LYS A 27 16.29 -2.59 -7.08
CA LYS A 27 14.97 -3.10 -7.36
C LYS A 27 15.08 -4.46 -8.06
N ARG A 28 14.42 -5.50 -7.54
CA ARG A 28 14.26 -6.81 -8.19
C ARG A 28 12.81 -7.03 -8.58
N VAL A 29 12.56 -7.13 -9.87
CA VAL A 29 11.26 -7.46 -10.44
C VAL A 29 11.03 -8.97 -10.35
N ILE A 30 9.84 -9.37 -9.91
CA ILE A 30 9.40 -10.76 -9.78
C ILE A 30 8.17 -10.94 -10.67
N ARG A 31 8.21 -11.95 -11.55
CA ARG A 31 7.11 -12.32 -12.43
C ARG A 31 6.78 -13.79 -12.22
N ARG A 32 5.52 -14.09 -11.86
CA ARG A 32 5.02 -15.46 -11.76
C ARG A 32 5.00 -16.15 -13.13
N ASP A 33 4.61 -15.39 -14.16
CA ASP A 33 4.70 -15.79 -15.55
C ASP A 33 5.68 -14.88 -16.29
N ALA A 34 6.84 -15.44 -16.67
CA ALA A 34 7.88 -14.71 -17.39
C ALA A 34 7.43 -14.28 -18.80
N SER A 35 6.45 -14.95 -19.39
CA SER A 35 5.88 -14.63 -20.70
C SER A 35 4.81 -13.54 -20.64
N SER A 36 4.37 -13.15 -19.44
CA SER A 36 3.30 -12.16 -19.25
C SER A 36 3.72 -10.80 -19.78
N ASN A 37 2.86 -10.24 -20.63
CA ASN A 37 2.99 -8.87 -21.12
C ASN A 37 2.15 -7.87 -20.27
N SER A 38 1.88 -8.17 -19.01
CA SER A 38 1.16 -7.28 -18.11
C SER A 38 1.94 -5.99 -17.84
N PRO A 39 1.26 -4.81 -17.76
CA PRO A 39 1.91 -3.54 -17.43
C PRO A 39 2.12 -3.38 -15.90
N PHE A 40 2.43 -4.49 -15.25
CA PHE A 40 2.81 -4.56 -13.83
C PHE A 40 3.58 -5.84 -13.58
N SER A 41 4.37 -5.87 -12.54
CA SER A 41 5.11 -7.05 -12.08
C SER A 41 4.26 -7.80 -11.06
N SER A 42 4.42 -9.12 -10.93
CA SER A 42 3.71 -9.87 -9.87
C SER A 42 4.13 -9.39 -8.48
N ALA A 43 5.42 -9.08 -8.33
CA ALA A 43 5.95 -8.36 -7.18
C ALA A 43 7.23 -7.60 -7.53
N VAL A 44 7.60 -6.67 -6.65
CA VAL A 44 8.88 -5.95 -6.68
C VAL A 44 9.49 -6.01 -5.28
N ALA A 45 10.73 -6.51 -5.19
CA ALA A 45 11.54 -6.43 -3.97
C ALA A 45 12.46 -5.22 -4.06
N ALA A 46 12.42 -4.34 -3.07
CA ALA A 46 13.28 -3.16 -2.97
C ALA A 46 13.45 -2.73 -1.51
N GLY A 47 14.65 -2.37 -1.10
CA GLY A 47 14.96 -2.09 0.30
C GLY A 47 14.58 -3.29 1.18
N ASP A 48 13.85 -3.04 2.26
CA ASP A 48 13.44 -4.06 3.24
C ASP A 48 12.10 -4.72 2.91
N PHE A 49 11.48 -4.38 1.78
CA PHE A 49 10.11 -4.81 1.49
C PHE A 49 9.98 -5.51 0.14
N ILE A 50 8.90 -6.28 0.04
CA ILE A 50 8.42 -6.94 -1.16
C ILE A 50 7.00 -6.41 -1.37
N TYR A 51 6.75 -5.77 -2.50
CA TYR A 51 5.47 -5.20 -2.89
C TYR A 51 4.81 -6.14 -3.88
N LEU A 52 3.64 -6.68 -3.54
CA LEU A 52 2.89 -7.62 -4.38
C LEU A 52 1.71 -6.91 -5.03
N SER A 53 1.53 -7.12 -6.32
CA SER A 53 0.42 -6.54 -7.10
C SER A 53 -0.93 -7.05 -6.65
N GLY A 54 -1.96 -6.26 -6.96
CA GLY A 54 -3.35 -6.68 -6.91
C GLY A 54 -3.54 -7.99 -7.69
N THR A 55 -4.14 -8.96 -7.03
CA THR A 55 -4.30 -10.31 -7.53
C THR A 55 -5.76 -10.70 -7.46
N LEU A 56 -6.24 -11.29 -8.55
CA LEU A 56 -7.58 -11.81 -8.73
C LEU A 56 -7.53 -13.33 -8.94
N ALA A 57 -8.62 -14.02 -8.60
CA ALA A 57 -8.79 -15.44 -8.91
C ALA A 57 -10.19 -15.72 -9.49
N ARG A 58 -10.38 -16.89 -10.09
CA ARG A 58 -11.68 -17.41 -10.47
C ARG A 58 -12.19 -18.33 -9.37
N GLY A 59 -13.51 -18.53 -9.30
CA GLY A 59 -14.14 -19.42 -8.34
C GLY A 59 -15.62 -19.10 -8.18
N ASP A 60 -16.38 -20.06 -7.66
CA ASP A 60 -17.81 -19.92 -7.41
C ASP A 60 -18.05 -19.28 -6.04
N GLY A 61 -18.09 -17.96 -6.02
CA GLY A 61 -18.34 -17.16 -4.84
C GLY A 61 -17.08 -16.73 -4.08
N ILE A 62 -17.31 -15.94 -3.04
CA ILE A 62 -16.26 -15.20 -2.34
C ILE A 62 -15.19 -16.10 -1.69
N ARG A 63 -15.59 -17.23 -1.11
CA ARG A 63 -14.64 -18.11 -0.41
C ARG A 63 -13.64 -18.75 -1.37
N GLU A 64 -14.11 -19.24 -2.52
CA GLU A 64 -13.22 -19.82 -3.52
C GLU A 64 -12.32 -18.77 -4.16
N GLN A 65 -12.89 -17.61 -4.50
CA GLN A 65 -12.07 -16.53 -5.07
C GLN A 65 -11.05 -16.00 -4.05
N ALA A 66 -11.42 -15.82 -2.79
CA ALA A 66 -10.48 -15.36 -1.75
C ALA A 66 -9.35 -16.38 -1.54
N ARG A 67 -9.67 -17.70 -1.53
CA ARG A 67 -8.66 -18.77 -1.44
C ARG A 67 -7.73 -18.74 -2.65
N GLY A 68 -8.27 -18.68 -3.86
CA GLY A 68 -7.47 -18.63 -5.07
C GLY A 68 -6.60 -17.37 -5.17
N VAL A 69 -7.08 -16.22 -4.66
CA VAL A 69 -6.27 -14.99 -4.55
C VAL A 69 -5.11 -15.18 -3.59
N LEU A 70 -5.38 -15.73 -2.40
CA LEU A 70 -4.33 -15.99 -1.41
C LEU A 70 -3.35 -17.05 -1.92
N ASP A 71 -3.79 -18.16 -2.50
CA ASP A 71 -2.88 -19.15 -3.11
C ASP A 71 -1.94 -18.51 -4.14
N ASN A 72 -2.50 -17.70 -5.05
CA ASN A 72 -1.71 -16.97 -6.05
C ASN A 72 -0.68 -16.02 -5.42
N LEU A 73 -1.05 -15.32 -4.34
CA LEU A 73 -0.13 -14.42 -3.61
C LEU A 73 0.92 -15.21 -2.84
N GLY A 74 0.58 -16.40 -2.32
CA GLY A 74 1.52 -17.33 -1.69
C GLY A 74 2.62 -17.78 -2.65
N GLU A 75 2.26 -18.18 -3.87
CA GLU A 75 3.23 -18.51 -4.92
C GLU A 75 4.19 -17.34 -5.23
N VAL A 76 3.67 -16.11 -5.27
CA VAL A 76 4.49 -14.92 -5.50
C VAL A 76 5.41 -14.62 -4.32
N LEU A 77 4.94 -14.82 -3.07
CA LEU A 77 5.77 -14.71 -1.86
C LEU A 77 6.92 -15.72 -1.90
N GLU A 78 6.66 -16.99 -2.26
CA GLU A 78 7.70 -18.02 -2.39
C GLU A 78 8.74 -17.67 -3.46
N LEU A 79 8.31 -17.18 -4.63
CA LEU A 79 9.22 -16.69 -5.67
C LEU A 79 10.08 -15.49 -5.20
N ALA A 80 9.56 -14.73 -4.27
CA ALA A 80 10.26 -13.63 -3.62
C ALA A 80 11.21 -14.09 -2.49
N GLY A 81 11.11 -15.36 -2.08
CA GLY A 81 11.84 -15.95 -0.96
C GLY A 81 11.21 -15.65 0.40
N ALA A 82 9.92 -15.35 0.44
CA ALA A 82 9.14 -15.04 1.64
C ALA A 82 7.94 -15.99 1.79
N ASP A 83 7.20 -15.84 2.87
CA ASP A 83 5.96 -16.55 3.15
C ASP A 83 4.96 -15.62 3.86
N TYR A 84 3.79 -16.15 4.22
CA TYR A 84 2.73 -15.38 4.89
C TYR A 84 3.13 -14.80 6.24
N SER A 85 4.07 -15.42 6.97
CA SER A 85 4.56 -14.89 8.24
C SER A 85 5.31 -13.56 8.09
N ARG A 86 5.74 -13.25 6.85
CA ARG A 86 6.45 -12.01 6.52
C ARG A 86 5.52 -10.88 6.07
N VAL A 87 4.23 -11.13 5.85
CA VAL A 87 3.29 -10.11 5.37
C VAL A 87 3.07 -9.05 6.46
N ALA A 88 3.31 -7.79 6.10
CA ALA A 88 3.12 -6.64 6.98
C ALA A 88 1.77 -5.97 6.78
N SER A 89 1.33 -5.82 5.52
CA SER A 89 0.12 -5.09 5.18
C SER A 89 -0.61 -5.73 4.01
N VAL A 90 -1.94 -5.79 4.10
CA VAL A 90 -2.83 -6.26 3.03
C VAL A 90 -3.90 -5.20 2.77
N THR A 91 -4.11 -4.85 1.50
CA THR A 91 -5.31 -4.12 1.08
C THR A 91 -6.25 -5.08 0.37
N VAL A 92 -7.49 -5.13 0.82
CA VAL A 92 -8.57 -5.96 0.28
C VAL A 92 -9.59 -5.06 -0.39
N TYR A 93 -9.84 -5.30 -1.66
CA TYR A 93 -10.88 -4.65 -2.44
C TYR A 93 -12.00 -5.65 -2.69
N LEU A 94 -13.18 -5.40 -2.15
CA LEU A 94 -14.36 -6.24 -2.33
C LEU A 94 -15.32 -5.58 -3.31
N ARG A 95 -15.93 -6.37 -4.18
CA ARG A 95 -17.02 -5.89 -5.04
C ARG A 95 -18.28 -5.60 -4.22
N ASN A 96 -18.59 -6.40 -3.22
CA ASN A 96 -19.76 -6.26 -2.37
C ASN A 96 -19.39 -6.31 -0.89
N THR A 97 -19.93 -5.43 -0.08
CA THR A 97 -19.72 -5.46 1.38
C THR A 97 -20.26 -6.74 2.02
N SER A 98 -21.30 -7.35 1.44
CA SER A 98 -21.87 -8.63 1.90
C SER A 98 -20.87 -9.80 1.84
N ASP A 99 -19.81 -9.70 1.03
CA ASP A 99 -18.78 -10.73 0.89
C ASP A 99 -17.71 -10.68 2.00
N PHE A 100 -17.78 -9.65 2.87
CA PHE A 100 -16.78 -9.41 3.91
C PHE A 100 -16.61 -10.58 4.88
N GLN A 101 -17.70 -11.18 5.35
CA GLN A 101 -17.63 -12.31 6.27
C GLN A 101 -16.99 -13.54 5.62
N GLY A 102 -17.44 -13.92 4.40
CA GLY A 102 -16.89 -15.08 3.69
C GLY A 102 -15.41 -14.91 3.34
N MET A 103 -14.99 -13.69 2.99
CA MET A 103 -13.57 -13.35 2.79
C MET A 103 -12.79 -13.49 4.10
N ASN A 104 -13.31 -12.97 5.25
CA ASN A 104 -12.65 -13.05 6.55
C ASN A 104 -12.39 -14.51 7.00
N GLU A 105 -13.36 -15.40 6.79
CA GLU A 105 -13.22 -16.81 7.14
C GLU A 105 -12.03 -17.44 6.41
N VAL A 106 -11.89 -17.18 5.10
CA VAL A 106 -10.75 -17.67 4.33
C VAL A 106 -9.46 -16.96 4.74
N PHE A 107 -9.48 -15.66 4.92
CA PHE A 107 -8.30 -14.89 5.32
C PHE A 107 -7.69 -15.41 6.63
N GLN A 108 -8.53 -15.81 7.59
CA GLN A 108 -8.10 -16.40 8.86
C GLN A 108 -7.42 -17.77 8.71
N GLU A 109 -7.73 -18.53 7.67
CA GLU A 109 -7.07 -19.82 7.38
C GLU A 109 -5.57 -19.61 7.08
N TYR A 110 -5.21 -18.51 6.39
CA TYR A 110 -3.83 -18.16 6.01
C TYR A 110 -3.09 -17.37 7.09
N PHE A 111 -3.80 -16.58 7.89
CA PHE A 111 -3.22 -15.73 8.93
C PHE A 111 -3.75 -16.11 10.31
N GLN A 112 -3.38 -17.31 10.79
CA GLN A 112 -3.86 -17.87 12.05
C GLN A 112 -3.29 -17.22 13.30
N SER A 113 -2.08 -16.66 13.20
CA SER A 113 -1.40 -15.97 14.30
C SER A 113 -0.74 -14.69 13.79
N GLU A 114 -0.73 -13.65 14.61
CA GLU A 114 -0.09 -12.37 14.28
C GLU A 114 -0.43 -11.87 12.86
N PRO A 115 -1.71 -11.73 12.50
CA PRO A 115 -2.10 -11.34 11.16
C PRO A 115 -1.48 -9.99 10.76
N PRO A 116 -1.37 -9.70 9.45
CA PRO A 116 -0.89 -8.40 8.97
C PRO A 116 -1.85 -7.26 9.33
N THR A 117 -1.44 -6.02 9.13
CA THR A 117 -2.40 -4.93 9.05
C THR A 117 -3.29 -5.12 7.82
N ARG A 118 -4.53 -4.67 7.91
CA ARG A 118 -5.48 -4.80 6.82
C ARG A 118 -6.36 -3.57 6.67
N THR A 119 -6.59 -3.17 5.43
CA THR A 119 -7.61 -2.21 5.01
C THR A 119 -8.56 -2.96 4.09
N THR A 120 -9.88 -2.81 4.30
CA THR A 120 -10.89 -3.48 3.45
C THR A 120 -11.94 -2.49 3.02
N VAL A 121 -12.08 -2.28 1.72
CA VAL A 121 -13.03 -1.33 1.13
C VAL A 121 -13.77 -1.95 -0.04
N GLN A 122 -14.97 -1.42 -0.33
CA GLN A 122 -15.73 -1.81 -1.51
C GLN A 122 -15.33 -0.95 -2.71
N THR A 123 -14.98 -1.62 -3.82
CA THR A 123 -14.60 -0.99 -5.09
C THR A 123 -15.10 -1.81 -6.27
N ASP A 124 -15.14 -1.22 -7.47
CA ASP A 124 -15.25 -2.01 -8.70
C ASP A 124 -13.90 -2.64 -9.04
N LEU A 125 -13.95 -3.81 -9.65
CA LEU A 125 -12.77 -4.61 -10.03
C LEU A 125 -12.69 -4.76 -11.54
N VAL A 126 -11.47 -4.95 -12.07
CA VAL A 126 -11.22 -5.01 -13.51
C VAL A 126 -11.98 -6.14 -14.24
N ARG A 127 -12.25 -7.24 -13.55
CA ARG A 127 -13.08 -8.33 -14.10
C ARG A 127 -14.47 -8.27 -13.48
N GLU A 128 -15.51 -8.34 -14.30
CA GLU A 128 -16.92 -8.31 -13.86
C GLU A 128 -17.30 -9.48 -12.95
N ASP A 129 -16.68 -10.66 -13.14
CA ASP A 129 -16.90 -11.86 -12.31
C ASP A 129 -16.05 -11.90 -11.03
N ALA A 130 -15.14 -10.94 -10.85
CA ALA A 130 -14.32 -10.87 -9.65
C ALA A 130 -15.09 -10.28 -8.47
N LEU A 131 -14.98 -10.93 -7.31
CA LEU A 131 -15.58 -10.50 -6.04
C LEU A 131 -14.54 -9.88 -5.10
N VAL A 132 -13.27 -10.23 -5.27
CA VAL A 132 -12.18 -9.76 -4.41
C VAL A 132 -10.87 -9.60 -5.18
N GLU A 133 -10.15 -8.52 -4.88
CA GLU A 133 -8.74 -8.31 -5.23
C GLU A 133 -7.95 -8.05 -3.95
N MET A 134 -6.74 -8.59 -3.83
CA MET A 134 -5.85 -8.29 -2.71
C MET A 134 -4.47 -7.92 -3.20
N SER A 135 -3.86 -6.89 -2.58
CA SER A 135 -2.45 -6.55 -2.72
C SER A 135 -1.76 -6.62 -1.36
N MET A 136 -0.44 -6.87 -1.35
CA MET A 136 0.31 -7.08 -0.12
C MET A 136 1.64 -6.34 -0.12
N ILE A 137 2.10 -6.00 1.10
CA ILE A 137 3.49 -5.63 1.37
C ILE A 137 4.03 -6.65 2.36
N ALA A 138 5.12 -7.34 2.00
CA ALA A 138 5.80 -8.27 2.87
C ALA A 138 7.19 -7.72 3.25
N ILE A 139 7.66 -8.13 4.42
CA ILE A 139 8.99 -7.82 4.96
C ILE A 139 9.96 -8.85 4.40
N ARG A 140 11.11 -8.43 3.94
CA ARG A 140 12.14 -9.34 3.44
C ARG A 140 12.61 -10.30 4.51
N PRO A 141 13.01 -11.54 4.14
CA PRO A 141 13.59 -12.49 5.07
C PRO A 141 14.81 -11.89 5.81
N GLY A 142 14.91 -12.16 7.10
CA GLY A 142 15.97 -11.68 7.95
C GLY A 142 15.70 -10.33 8.64
N ALA A 143 14.76 -9.52 8.17
CA ALA A 143 14.35 -8.31 8.87
C ALA A 143 13.32 -8.63 9.98
N GLU A 144 13.30 -7.82 11.03
CA GLU A 144 12.37 -7.99 12.16
C GLU A 144 10.93 -7.64 11.74
N ARG A 145 9.95 -8.38 12.29
CA ARG A 145 8.52 -8.10 12.18
C ARG A 145 7.90 -8.09 13.56
N THR A 146 7.39 -6.95 13.99
CA THR A 146 6.81 -6.75 15.33
C THR A 146 5.36 -6.30 15.22
N VAL A 147 4.46 -7.01 15.90
CA VAL A 147 3.04 -6.61 16.04
C VAL A 147 2.93 -5.49 17.07
N LEU A 148 2.22 -4.44 16.74
CA LEU A 148 1.94 -3.32 17.62
C LEU A 148 0.53 -3.44 18.20
N GLN A 149 0.46 -3.58 19.52
CA GLN A 149 -0.77 -3.66 20.29
C GLN A 149 -0.82 -2.53 21.32
N PRO A 150 -1.68 -1.50 21.15
CA PRO A 150 -1.82 -0.46 22.16
C PRO A 150 -2.30 -1.02 23.50
N GLN A 151 -1.77 -0.46 24.58
CA GLN A 151 -2.15 -0.88 25.92
C GLN A 151 -3.64 -0.62 26.18
N GLY A 152 -4.33 -1.61 26.71
CA GLY A 152 -5.76 -1.50 27.04
C GLY A 152 -6.71 -1.76 25.88
N TRP A 153 -6.19 -1.90 24.64
CA TRP A 153 -7.04 -2.29 23.52
C TRP A 153 -7.24 -3.82 23.49
N PRO A 154 -8.46 -4.32 23.24
CA PRO A 154 -8.65 -5.74 23.00
C PRO A 154 -7.95 -6.16 21.71
N ALA A 155 -7.63 -7.45 21.58
CA ALA A 155 -7.24 -7.98 20.28
C ALA A 155 -8.38 -7.75 19.26
N SER A 156 -8.02 -7.51 18.01
CA SER A 156 -9.03 -7.38 16.95
C SER A 156 -9.89 -8.65 16.86
N THR A 157 -11.19 -8.48 16.72
CA THR A 157 -12.13 -9.58 16.50
C THR A 157 -12.10 -10.08 15.04
N ALA A 158 -11.54 -9.28 14.12
CA ALA A 158 -11.28 -9.66 12.75
C ALA A 158 -9.78 -9.99 12.57
N PRO A 159 -9.40 -10.81 11.58
CA PRO A 159 -8.02 -11.28 11.40
C PRO A 159 -7.10 -10.15 10.86
N TYR A 160 -6.75 -9.18 11.69
CA TYR A 160 -5.77 -8.15 11.41
C TYR A 160 -5.10 -7.62 12.69
N SER A 161 -3.88 -7.12 12.57
CA SER A 161 -3.17 -6.38 13.63
C SER A 161 -3.33 -4.88 13.43
N TYR A 162 -3.36 -4.10 14.51
CA TYR A 162 -3.50 -2.64 14.44
C TYR A 162 -2.31 -1.97 13.78
N GLY A 163 -1.10 -2.50 14.01
CA GLY A 163 0.12 -2.05 13.39
C GLY A 163 1.16 -3.15 13.28
N ILE A 164 2.01 -3.06 12.26
CA ILE A 164 3.20 -3.91 12.08
C ILE A 164 4.41 -3.00 11.90
N LYS A 165 5.45 -3.22 12.70
CA LYS A 165 6.75 -2.54 12.59
C LYS A 165 7.78 -3.44 11.96
N SER A 166 8.61 -2.88 11.08
CA SER A 166 9.86 -3.49 10.60
C SER A 166 10.92 -2.40 10.43
N GLY A 167 12.00 -2.53 11.18
CA GLY A 167 13.05 -1.51 11.18
C GLY A 167 12.53 -0.13 11.57
N ASP A 168 12.69 0.82 10.69
CA ASP A 168 12.24 2.21 10.82
C ASP A 168 10.80 2.46 10.33
N THR A 169 10.11 1.44 9.81
CA THR A 169 8.80 1.58 9.16
C THR A 169 7.69 0.94 9.99
N VAL A 170 6.56 1.65 10.09
CA VAL A 170 5.32 1.15 10.68
C VAL A 170 4.21 1.21 9.63
N PHE A 171 3.55 0.07 9.42
CA PHE A 171 2.30 -0.04 8.68
C PHE A 171 1.15 -0.06 9.67
N LEU A 172 0.15 0.80 9.48
CA LEU A 172 -1.08 0.81 10.28
C LEU A 172 -2.22 0.16 9.47
N ALA A 173 -3.11 -0.54 10.15
CA ALA A 173 -4.35 -1.01 9.54
C ALA A 173 -5.23 0.17 9.08
N GLY A 174 -6.25 -0.10 8.29
CA GLY A 174 -7.33 0.84 8.07
C GLY A 174 -7.96 1.22 9.41
N ILE A 175 -7.88 2.51 9.76
CA ILE A 175 -8.37 3.03 11.03
C ILE A 175 -9.71 3.69 10.78
N LEU A 176 -10.70 3.27 11.54
CA LEU A 176 -12.08 3.80 11.51
C LEU A 176 -12.30 4.81 12.64
N GLY A 177 -13.34 5.65 12.49
CA GLY A 177 -13.80 6.58 13.51
C GLY A 177 -14.51 5.86 14.68
N ARG A 178 -13.70 5.17 15.51
CA ARG A 178 -14.19 4.36 16.64
C ARG A 178 -13.29 4.46 17.86
N ASP A 179 -13.86 4.22 19.00
CA ASP A 179 -13.12 3.92 20.24
C ASP A 179 -12.82 2.42 20.25
N TYR A 180 -11.54 2.05 20.07
CA TYR A 180 -11.13 0.66 20.05
C TYR A 180 -11.15 0.00 21.43
N SER A 181 -11.04 0.77 22.52
CA SER A 181 -11.10 0.24 23.88
C SER A 181 -12.49 -0.30 24.22
N TYR A 182 -13.53 0.38 23.71
CA TYR A 182 -14.94 0.02 23.95
C TYR A 182 -15.62 -0.60 22.73
N ASN A 183 -14.91 -0.71 21.60
CA ASN A 183 -15.42 -1.25 20.33
C ASN A 183 -16.70 -0.53 19.85
N SER A 184 -16.75 0.78 19.97
CA SER A 184 -17.93 1.61 19.64
C SER A 184 -17.58 2.69 18.62
N SER A 185 -18.52 3.03 17.71
CA SER A 185 -18.39 4.18 16.82
C SER A 185 -18.44 5.48 17.62
N VAL A 186 -17.73 6.51 17.15
CA VAL A 186 -17.79 7.88 17.73
C VAL A 186 -18.95 8.69 17.15
N GLY A 187 -19.80 8.09 16.33
CA GLY A 187 -20.93 8.75 15.65
C GLY A 187 -20.59 9.11 14.21
N SER A 188 -21.49 9.82 13.54
CA SER A 188 -21.45 10.10 12.10
C SER A 188 -20.92 11.50 11.73
N ASP A 189 -20.40 12.27 12.69
CA ASP A 189 -19.72 13.53 12.41
C ASP A 189 -18.34 13.26 11.81
N ILE A 190 -18.14 13.63 10.55
CA ILE A 190 -16.90 13.38 9.81
C ILE A 190 -15.66 14.00 10.48
N GLN A 191 -15.80 15.14 11.14
CA GLN A 191 -14.70 15.75 11.88
C GLN A 191 -14.40 14.99 13.17
N ALA A 192 -15.43 14.47 13.86
CA ALA A 192 -15.24 13.59 15.02
C ALA A 192 -14.61 12.26 14.62
N GLU A 193 -15.05 11.63 13.53
CA GLU A 193 -14.41 10.44 12.99
C GLU A 193 -12.94 10.70 12.64
N THR A 194 -12.63 11.82 11.96
CA THR A 194 -11.27 12.19 11.60
C THR A 194 -10.38 12.35 12.84
N ARG A 195 -10.86 13.06 13.87
CA ARG A 195 -10.12 13.22 15.13
C ARG A 195 -9.88 11.88 15.84
N ALA A 196 -10.90 11.03 15.91
CA ALA A 196 -10.77 9.71 16.53
C ALA A 196 -9.75 8.81 15.78
N ILE A 197 -9.77 8.82 14.45
CA ILE A 197 -8.81 8.10 13.62
C ILE A 197 -7.38 8.50 13.96
N PHE A 198 -7.09 9.81 14.05
CA PHE A 198 -5.72 10.27 14.35
C PHE A 198 -5.34 10.07 15.81
N GLU A 199 -6.27 10.11 16.74
CA GLU A 199 -6.01 9.74 18.14
C GLU A 199 -5.65 8.25 18.24
N ASN A 200 -6.38 7.38 17.56
CA ASN A 200 -6.06 5.96 17.47
C ASN A 200 -4.70 5.73 16.80
N ALA A 201 -4.40 6.44 15.70
CA ALA A 201 -3.10 6.36 15.05
C ALA A 201 -1.95 6.75 15.99
N ARG A 202 -2.13 7.80 16.82
CA ARG A 202 -1.12 8.19 17.84
C ARG A 202 -0.84 7.06 18.82
N GLN A 203 -1.89 6.40 19.32
CA GLN A 203 -1.73 5.30 20.26
C GLN A 203 -0.98 4.12 19.65
N ILE A 204 -1.29 3.75 18.39
CA ILE A 204 -0.56 2.67 17.69
C ILE A 204 0.89 3.07 17.47
N LEU A 205 1.15 4.28 16.97
CA LEU A 205 2.51 4.77 16.71
C LEU A 205 3.35 4.90 17.98
N ALA A 206 2.74 5.29 19.10
CA ALA A 206 3.42 5.40 20.38
C ALA A 206 4.01 4.06 20.87
N VAL A 207 3.36 2.91 20.56
CA VAL A 207 3.91 1.57 20.84
C VAL A 207 5.25 1.35 20.14
N ALA A 208 5.42 1.96 18.96
CA ALA A 208 6.66 1.88 18.17
C ALA A 208 7.67 2.97 18.54
N GLY A 209 7.36 3.87 19.49
CA GLY A 209 8.15 5.06 19.79
C GLY A 209 8.08 6.14 18.72
N MET A 210 7.02 6.15 17.91
CA MET A 210 6.80 7.07 16.79
C MET A 210 5.59 7.98 17.07
N SER A 211 5.39 8.94 16.19
CA SER A 211 4.31 9.94 16.25
C SER A 211 3.69 10.21 14.88
N LEU A 212 2.66 11.06 14.80
CA LEU A 212 2.10 11.50 13.52
C LEU A 212 3.11 12.28 12.66
N ASN A 213 4.15 12.86 13.26
CA ASN A 213 5.21 13.51 12.50
C ASN A 213 6.02 12.53 11.64
N ASP A 214 6.00 11.23 11.96
CA ASP A 214 6.68 10.19 11.20
C ASP A 214 5.84 9.66 10.04
N VAL A 215 4.55 10.03 9.96
CA VAL A 215 3.65 9.59 8.87
C VAL A 215 4.11 10.21 7.54
N VAL A 216 4.34 9.34 6.56
CA VAL A 216 4.84 9.69 5.21
C VAL A 216 3.79 9.49 4.12
N ALA A 217 2.87 8.55 4.30
CA ALA A 217 1.82 8.26 3.33
C ALA A 217 0.47 8.00 4.03
N SER A 218 -0.60 8.41 3.36
CA SER A 218 -2.00 8.27 3.81
C SER A 218 -2.88 7.88 2.62
N ARG A 219 -3.67 6.81 2.77
CA ARG A 219 -4.77 6.49 1.86
C ARG A 219 -6.07 6.72 2.59
N VAL A 220 -6.91 7.58 2.05
CA VAL A 220 -8.17 8.02 2.65
C VAL A 220 -9.33 7.49 1.82
N TYR A 221 -10.20 6.73 2.44
CA TYR A 221 -11.42 6.21 1.86
C TYR A 221 -12.61 6.89 2.54
N ILE A 222 -13.41 7.61 1.75
CA ILE A 222 -14.56 8.39 2.21
C ILE A 222 -15.83 7.91 1.50
N THR A 223 -16.91 7.76 2.22
CA THR A 223 -18.16 7.21 1.62
C THR A 223 -18.90 8.24 0.77
N ASP A 224 -18.77 9.53 1.07
CA ASP A 224 -19.42 10.63 0.38
C ASP A 224 -18.45 11.78 0.12
N THR A 225 -18.31 12.17 -1.16
CA THR A 225 -17.44 13.26 -1.60
C THR A 225 -17.82 14.62 -1.00
N THR A 226 -19.07 14.83 -0.61
CA THR A 226 -19.53 16.07 0.03
C THR A 226 -18.90 16.31 1.40
N LEU A 227 -18.45 15.25 2.08
CA LEU A 227 -17.77 15.29 3.37
C LEU A 227 -16.28 15.70 3.27
N PHE A 228 -15.71 15.73 2.06
CA PHE A 228 -14.28 15.93 1.81
C PHE A 228 -13.74 17.23 2.40
N ARG A 229 -14.48 18.34 2.29
CA ARG A 229 -14.05 19.63 2.82
C ARG A 229 -13.94 19.62 4.34
N ASP A 230 -14.94 19.07 5.03
CA ASP A 230 -15.01 19.08 6.49
C ASP A 230 -14.03 18.05 7.08
N MET A 231 -13.83 16.91 6.41
CA MET A 231 -12.75 15.97 6.70
C MET A 231 -11.39 16.65 6.59
N ASN A 232 -11.11 17.40 5.51
CA ASN A 232 -9.84 18.12 5.32
C ASN A 232 -9.57 19.15 6.42
N ALA A 233 -10.60 19.84 6.91
CA ALA A 233 -10.46 20.82 7.99
C ALA A 233 -9.94 20.15 9.28
N ALA A 234 -10.48 18.97 9.62
CA ALA A 234 -10.00 18.19 10.76
C ALA A 234 -8.64 17.54 10.50
N TYR A 235 -8.43 16.99 9.30
CA TYR A 235 -7.20 16.29 8.89
C TYR A 235 -5.96 17.19 9.00
N SER A 236 -6.03 18.41 8.44
CA SER A 236 -4.88 19.32 8.38
C SER A 236 -4.36 19.73 9.77
N ALA A 237 -5.21 19.77 10.78
CA ALA A 237 -4.82 20.10 12.16
C ALA A 237 -3.84 19.08 12.78
N HIS A 238 -3.77 17.87 12.23
CA HIS A 238 -2.87 16.82 12.73
C HIS A 238 -1.48 16.85 12.10
N PHE A 239 -1.27 17.65 11.04
CA PHE A 239 -0.02 17.75 10.28
C PHE A 239 0.37 19.21 10.07
N PRO A 240 0.80 19.94 11.12
CA PRO A 240 1.09 21.38 11.03
C PRO A 240 2.33 21.70 10.16
N ASP A 241 3.30 20.78 10.07
CA ASP A 241 4.57 21.04 9.40
C ASP A 241 4.61 20.42 7.99
N ILE A 242 4.84 19.11 7.90
CA ILE A 242 4.94 18.36 6.65
C ILE A 242 3.80 17.34 6.59
N PRO A 243 2.67 17.65 5.92
CA PRO A 243 1.62 16.66 5.73
C PRO A 243 2.11 15.49 4.88
N PRO A 244 1.59 14.26 5.09
CA PRO A 244 1.97 13.11 4.30
C PRO A 244 1.59 13.24 2.83
N ALA A 245 2.18 12.42 1.97
CA ALA A 245 1.65 12.13 0.66
C ALA A 245 0.27 11.46 0.84
N ARG A 246 -0.74 11.86 0.03
CA ARG A 246 -2.12 11.39 0.23
C ARG A 246 -2.85 11.14 -1.08
N ALA A 247 -3.59 10.03 -1.14
CA ALA A 247 -4.70 9.83 -2.05
C ALA A 247 -6.01 9.82 -1.26
N THR A 248 -7.08 10.40 -1.84
CA THR A 248 -8.43 10.36 -1.25
C THR A 248 -9.41 9.94 -2.31
N VAL A 249 -10.11 8.83 -2.07
CA VAL A 249 -11.09 8.27 -3.02
C VAL A 249 -12.40 7.91 -2.31
N ARG A 250 -13.49 7.90 -3.07
CA ARG A 250 -14.78 7.45 -2.56
C ARG A 250 -14.85 5.94 -2.61
N ALA A 251 -15.12 5.31 -1.46
CA ALA A 251 -15.37 3.88 -1.36
C ALA A 251 -16.34 3.60 -0.22
N ASN A 252 -17.16 2.54 -0.33
CA ASN A 252 -17.96 2.11 0.81
C ASN A 252 -17.08 1.29 1.76
N LEU A 253 -17.40 1.39 3.06
CA LEU A 253 -16.65 0.78 4.14
C LEU A 253 -17.34 -0.45 4.69
N MET A 254 -16.63 -1.24 5.49
CA MET A 254 -17.17 -2.44 6.13
C MET A 254 -17.91 -2.07 7.43
N GLY A 255 -19.05 -1.41 7.27
CA GLY A 255 -19.95 -0.95 8.34
C GLY A 255 -20.58 0.39 8.01
N ASP A 256 -21.89 0.43 7.88
CA ASP A 256 -22.68 1.59 7.43
C ASP A 256 -22.60 2.79 8.40
N GLN A 257 -22.14 2.56 9.64
CA GLN A 257 -21.96 3.60 10.64
C GLN A 257 -20.68 4.42 10.47
N TYR A 258 -19.78 4.05 9.56
CA TYR A 258 -18.51 4.73 9.32
C TYR A 258 -18.54 5.46 7.97
N HIS A 259 -17.98 6.67 7.95
CA HIS A 259 -17.87 7.48 6.73
C HIS A 259 -16.44 7.63 6.28
N LEU A 260 -15.47 7.26 7.12
CA LEU A 260 -14.04 7.47 6.88
C LEU A 260 -13.23 6.28 7.37
N GLU A 261 -12.31 5.80 6.50
CA GLU A 261 -11.24 4.88 6.84
C GLU A 261 -9.91 5.45 6.34
N ILE A 262 -8.89 5.45 7.18
CA ILE A 262 -7.56 5.97 6.81
C ILE A 262 -6.50 4.91 7.09
N THR A 263 -5.72 4.58 6.06
CA THR A 263 -4.51 3.76 6.17
C THR A 263 -3.28 4.64 6.17
N LEU A 264 -2.34 4.38 7.08
CA LEU A 264 -1.14 5.18 7.24
C LEU A 264 0.13 4.32 7.14
N ILE A 265 1.19 4.92 6.57
CA ILE A 265 2.56 4.41 6.67
C ILE A 265 3.39 5.49 7.36
N ALA A 266 4.13 5.11 8.40
CA ALA A 266 5.05 5.97 9.11
C ALA A 266 6.49 5.44 8.98
N VAL A 267 7.44 6.36 8.85
CA VAL A 267 8.88 6.04 8.71
C VAL A 267 9.67 6.96 9.60
N ALA A 268 10.43 6.40 10.52
CA ALA A 268 11.33 7.16 11.37
C ALA A 268 12.48 7.75 10.55
N GLY A 269 12.80 9.02 10.78
CA GLY A 269 13.89 9.71 10.12
C GLY A 269 13.52 11.12 9.66
N THR A 270 14.46 11.79 9.00
CA THR A 270 14.23 13.15 8.50
C THR A 270 13.34 13.13 7.28
N LYS A 271 12.13 13.67 7.41
CA LYS A 271 11.20 13.89 6.30
C LYS A 271 11.63 15.10 5.48
N THR A 272 11.56 14.98 4.16
CA THR A 272 11.69 16.08 3.22
C THR A 272 10.41 16.19 2.41
N ARG A 273 9.76 17.35 2.47
CA ARG A 273 8.63 17.68 1.61
C ARG A 273 9.13 17.94 0.19
N ILE A 274 8.52 17.30 -0.77
CA ILE A 274 8.78 17.54 -2.20
C ILE A 274 7.64 18.38 -2.77
N THR A 275 7.98 19.56 -3.27
CA THR A 275 7.06 20.44 -4.00
C THR A 275 7.31 20.28 -5.49
N ARG A 276 6.34 19.73 -6.20
CA ARG A 276 6.42 19.50 -7.65
C ARG A 276 6.42 20.84 -8.39
N PRO A 277 7.34 21.05 -9.34
CA PRO A 277 7.28 22.22 -10.23
C PRO A 277 6.06 22.15 -11.18
N ASN A 278 5.60 23.29 -11.62
CA ASN A 278 4.59 23.42 -12.67
C ASN A 278 5.13 22.86 -14.01
N ALA A 279 4.25 22.70 -15.00
CA ALA A 279 4.65 22.17 -16.31
C ALA A 279 5.63 23.09 -17.06
N ASP A 280 5.61 24.39 -16.79
CA ASP A 280 6.52 25.41 -17.33
C ASP A 280 7.84 25.53 -16.54
N GLY A 281 8.06 24.69 -15.53
CA GLY A 281 9.25 24.69 -14.68
C GLY A 281 9.22 25.71 -13.53
N THR A 282 8.19 26.54 -13.42
CA THR A 282 8.04 27.48 -12.29
C THR A 282 7.76 26.71 -10.98
N PRO A 283 8.08 27.30 -9.80
CA PRO A 283 7.79 26.67 -8.51
C PRO A 283 6.31 26.33 -8.35
N GLY A 284 6.02 25.12 -7.94
CA GLY A 284 4.67 24.65 -7.64
C GLY A 284 4.15 25.23 -6.33
N ARG A 285 2.83 25.15 -6.15
CA ARG A 285 2.16 25.60 -4.92
C ARG A 285 2.07 24.45 -3.91
N GLU A 286 2.45 24.71 -2.67
CA GLU A 286 2.24 23.79 -1.56
C GLU A 286 0.76 23.73 -1.13
N SER A 287 0.35 22.56 -0.66
CA SER A 287 -0.98 22.33 -0.10
C SER A 287 -0.89 22.16 1.42
N PRO A 288 -1.80 22.72 2.22
CA PRO A 288 -1.81 22.52 3.67
C PRO A 288 -2.29 21.12 4.08
N VAL A 289 -2.89 20.35 3.16
CA VAL A 289 -3.54 19.08 3.47
C VAL A 289 -2.78 17.85 2.96
N LEU A 290 -1.78 18.04 2.08
CA LEU A 290 -0.91 16.97 1.56
C LEU A 290 0.41 17.53 1.04
N SER A 291 1.46 16.73 1.01
CA SER A 291 2.66 16.97 0.23
C SER A 291 2.53 16.33 -1.15
N HIS A 292 3.09 16.91 -2.21
CA HIS A 292 3.09 16.23 -3.53
C HIS A 292 3.85 14.91 -3.47
N ALA A 293 4.96 14.89 -2.72
CA ALA A 293 5.59 13.67 -2.25
C ALA A 293 6.34 13.93 -0.94
N VAL A 294 6.64 12.85 -0.21
CA VAL A 294 7.46 12.87 1.01
C VAL A 294 8.61 11.90 0.82
N ARG A 295 9.84 12.39 1.04
CA ARG A 295 11.06 11.59 1.02
C ARG A 295 11.57 11.33 2.43
N VAL A 296 11.96 10.08 2.71
CA VAL A 296 12.75 9.69 3.89
C VAL A 296 13.87 8.75 3.42
N GLY A 297 15.10 9.18 3.57
CA GLY A 297 16.27 8.41 3.09
C GLY A 297 16.20 8.11 1.60
N ASN A 298 16.19 6.83 1.26
CA ASN A 298 16.12 6.32 -0.12
C ASN A 298 14.69 5.98 -0.58
N ARG A 299 13.65 6.38 0.17
CA ARG A 299 12.24 6.11 -0.15
C ARG A 299 11.50 7.40 -0.43
N LEU A 300 10.61 7.34 -1.41
CA LEU A 300 9.74 8.45 -1.82
C LEU A 300 8.29 7.95 -1.89
N TYR A 301 7.40 8.63 -1.20
CA TYR A 301 5.96 8.39 -1.19
C TYR A 301 5.29 9.52 -1.96
N LEU A 302 4.65 9.22 -3.08
CA LEU A 302 3.98 10.19 -3.92
C LEU A 302 2.48 10.23 -3.58
N SER A 303 1.89 11.42 -3.60
CA SER A 303 0.42 11.58 -3.48
C SER A 303 -0.30 11.04 -4.71
N GLY A 304 -1.59 10.78 -4.56
CA GLY A 304 -2.49 10.60 -5.69
C GLY A 304 -2.44 11.82 -6.61
N MET A 305 -2.24 11.58 -7.89
CA MET A 305 -2.12 12.62 -8.91
C MET A 305 -3.16 12.40 -10.00
N LEU A 306 -3.75 13.51 -10.44
CA LEU A 306 -4.74 13.57 -11.51
C LEU A 306 -4.19 14.40 -12.67
N GLY A 307 -4.60 14.07 -13.88
CA GLY A 307 -4.23 14.76 -15.12
C GLY A 307 -5.42 15.47 -15.76
N VAL A 308 -6.26 16.14 -14.97
CA VAL A 308 -7.45 16.84 -15.45
C VAL A 308 -7.09 18.18 -16.07
N SER A 309 -7.52 18.39 -17.30
CA SER A 309 -7.50 19.69 -17.99
C SER A 309 -8.75 19.80 -18.88
N ASP A 310 -8.99 20.99 -19.46
CA ASP A 310 -10.12 21.16 -20.41
C ASP A 310 -10.01 20.23 -21.61
N GLU A 311 -8.77 19.94 -22.09
CA GLU A 311 -8.54 19.05 -23.24
C GLU A 311 -8.74 17.56 -22.89
N THR A 312 -8.54 17.16 -21.64
CA THR A 312 -8.60 15.75 -21.20
C THR A 312 -9.85 15.41 -20.40
N ARG A 313 -10.79 16.33 -20.23
CA ARG A 313 -11.97 16.17 -19.37
C ARG A 313 -12.74 14.86 -19.60
N THR A 314 -12.84 14.41 -20.85
CA THR A 314 -13.55 13.19 -21.26
C THR A 314 -12.62 12.12 -21.83
N ASP A 315 -11.31 12.24 -21.64
CA ASP A 315 -10.27 11.39 -22.21
C ASP A 315 -9.44 10.72 -21.11
N THR A 316 -9.75 9.48 -20.80
CA THR A 316 -9.05 8.69 -19.78
C THR A 316 -7.59 8.45 -20.14
N GLN A 317 -7.28 8.16 -21.41
CA GLN A 317 -5.91 8.00 -21.87
C GLN A 317 -5.12 9.30 -21.74
N GLY A 318 -5.73 10.43 -22.13
CA GLY A 318 -5.14 11.77 -21.98
C GLY A 318 -4.90 12.14 -20.53
N GLN A 319 -5.88 11.90 -19.65
CA GLN A 319 -5.67 12.12 -18.19
C GLN A 319 -4.56 11.23 -17.63
N ALA A 320 -4.52 9.96 -17.98
CA ALA A 320 -3.47 9.05 -17.55
C ALA A 320 -2.08 9.53 -18.01
N ARG A 321 -1.95 9.99 -19.27
CA ARG A 321 -0.71 10.55 -19.81
C ARG A 321 -0.26 11.79 -19.03
N GLN A 322 -1.17 12.73 -18.77
CA GLN A 322 -0.87 13.93 -17.97
C GLN A 322 -0.53 13.60 -16.52
N THR A 323 -1.24 12.64 -15.92
CA THR A 323 -0.95 12.13 -14.57
C THR A 323 0.47 11.59 -14.48
N LEU A 324 0.85 10.71 -15.42
CA LEU A 324 2.19 10.09 -15.44
C LEU A 324 3.30 11.11 -15.74
N ALA A 325 3.06 12.09 -16.61
CA ALA A 325 3.97 13.23 -16.82
C ALA A 325 4.15 14.05 -15.54
N THR A 326 3.08 14.24 -14.77
CA THR A 326 3.09 14.94 -13.48
C THR A 326 3.88 14.15 -12.41
N ILE A 327 3.71 12.83 -12.39
CA ILE A 327 4.50 11.93 -11.55
C ILE A 327 5.98 12.02 -11.92
N GLY A 328 6.33 12.00 -13.22
CA GLY A 328 7.72 12.15 -13.70
C GLY A 328 8.36 13.42 -13.15
N ARG A 329 7.72 14.59 -13.28
CA ARG A 329 8.23 15.84 -12.72
C ARG A 329 8.40 15.81 -11.20
N THR A 330 7.54 15.07 -10.49
CA THR A 330 7.65 14.93 -9.04
C THR A 330 8.82 14.04 -8.64
N LEU A 331 9.05 12.96 -9.40
CA LEU A 331 10.21 12.08 -9.23
C LEU A 331 11.51 12.86 -9.47
N ASP A 332 11.61 13.59 -10.58
CA ASP A 332 12.78 14.42 -10.93
C ASP A 332 13.10 15.44 -9.84
N ALA A 333 12.06 16.14 -9.32
CA ALA A 333 12.23 17.10 -8.22
C ALA A 333 12.75 16.47 -6.93
N ALA A 334 12.49 15.17 -6.71
CA ALA A 334 12.97 14.39 -5.57
C ALA A 334 14.34 13.71 -5.84
N GLY A 335 14.85 13.77 -7.07
CA GLY A 335 16.06 13.06 -7.51
C GLY A 335 15.83 11.56 -7.74
N PHE A 336 14.62 11.15 -8.10
CA PHE A 336 14.21 9.78 -8.45
C PHE A 336 13.86 9.69 -9.93
N GLY A 337 13.76 8.47 -10.44
CA GLY A 337 13.32 8.17 -11.81
C GLY A 337 12.15 7.19 -11.84
N ILE A 338 11.60 6.98 -13.03
CA ILE A 338 10.51 6.01 -13.27
C ILE A 338 10.94 4.58 -12.88
N ASP A 339 12.20 4.24 -13.09
CA ASP A 339 12.74 2.91 -12.74
C ASP A 339 12.80 2.66 -11.22
N ASP A 340 12.74 3.70 -10.40
CA ASP A 340 12.71 3.59 -8.95
C ASP A 340 11.29 3.25 -8.39
N LEU A 341 10.24 3.30 -9.22
CA LEU A 341 8.87 2.96 -8.82
C LEU A 341 8.77 1.48 -8.42
N VAL A 342 8.24 1.20 -7.25
CA VAL A 342 8.14 -0.17 -6.69
C VAL A 342 6.71 -0.65 -6.49
N ASP A 343 5.80 0.25 -6.11
CA ASP A 343 4.40 -0.05 -5.81
C ASP A 343 3.50 1.10 -6.25
N GLY A 344 2.29 0.78 -6.71
CA GLY A 344 1.31 1.78 -7.09
C GLY A 344 -0.13 1.32 -7.01
N VAL A 345 -1.03 2.29 -6.84
CA VAL A 345 -2.47 2.07 -6.98
C VAL A 345 -3.00 3.03 -8.04
N VAL A 346 -3.79 2.47 -8.95
CA VAL A 346 -4.55 3.21 -9.96
C VAL A 346 -6.02 3.17 -9.58
N TYR A 347 -6.61 4.33 -9.42
CA TYR A 347 -8.03 4.51 -9.19
C TYR A 347 -8.69 5.02 -10.48
N LEU A 348 -9.71 4.33 -10.96
CA LEU A 348 -10.49 4.68 -12.14
C LEU A 348 -11.94 4.96 -11.75
N THR A 349 -12.58 5.92 -12.39
CA THR A 349 -14.01 6.14 -12.20
C THR A 349 -14.87 5.18 -13.02
N ASP A 350 -14.31 4.62 -14.10
CA ASP A 350 -14.93 3.61 -14.96
C ASP A 350 -13.91 2.51 -15.31
N MET A 351 -14.14 1.29 -14.83
CA MET A 351 -13.25 0.16 -15.08
C MET A 351 -13.27 -0.34 -16.53
N SER A 352 -14.27 0.01 -17.32
CA SER A 352 -14.29 -0.28 -18.76
C SER A 352 -13.17 0.46 -19.51
N GLU A 353 -12.68 1.58 -18.98
CA GLU A 353 -11.60 2.41 -19.53
C GLU A 353 -10.19 1.96 -19.07
N TRP A 354 -10.08 0.84 -18.33
CA TRP A 354 -8.80 0.28 -17.87
C TRP A 354 -7.82 0.03 -19.04
N GLY A 355 -8.33 -0.38 -20.21
CA GLY A 355 -7.52 -0.57 -21.41
C GLY A 355 -6.87 0.72 -21.89
N GLU A 356 -7.62 1.81 -21.96
CA GLU A 356 -7.16 3.14 -22.40
C GLU A 356 -6.10 3.71 -21.43
N MET A 357 -6.35 3.60 -20.12
CA MET A 357 -5.37 3.98 -19.11
C MET A 357 -4.07 3.21 -19.29
N ASN A 358 -4.11 1.90 -19.57
CA ASN A 358 -2.92 1.08 -19.76
C ASN A 358 -2.12 1.43 -21.02
N VAL A 359 -2.72 1.98 -22.05
CA VAL A 359 -1.98 2.51 -23.22
C VAL A 359 -1.03 3.62 -22.77
N ALA A 360 -1.55 4.63 -22.10
CA ALA A 360 -0.71 5.73 -21.57
C ALA A 360 0.31 5.23 -20.52
N TYR A 361 -0.08 4.26 -19.69
CA TYR A 361 0.81 3.68 -18.68
C TYR A 361 2.05 3.00 -19.30
N ARG A 362 1.87 2.28 -20.42
CA ARG A 362 2.96 1.64 -21.16
C ARG A 362 3.84 2.62 -21.94
N GLU A 363 3.30 3.78 -22.34
CA GLU A 363 4.08 4.85 -22.94
C GLU A 363 5.08 5.45 -21.94
N ALA A 364 4.66 5.59 -20.67
CA ALA A 364 5.48 6.19 -19.62
C ALA A 364 6.42 5.20 -18.94
N ILE A 365 5.99 3.94 -18.76
CA ILE A 365 6.77 2.88 -18.11
C ILE A 365 6.92 1.75 -19.12
N THR A 366 8.13 1.58 -19.65
CA THR A 366 8.40 0.65 -20.77
C THR A 366 9.00 -0.67 -20.31
N SER A 367 9.59 -0.72 -19.11
CA SER A 367 10.24 -1.89 -18.53
C SER A 367 10.19 -1.82 -16.99
N ASN A 368 10.62 -2.88 -16.32
CA ASN A 368 10.72 -2.92 -14.85
C ASN A 368 9.48 -2.40 -14.13
N PHE A 369 8.31 -2.74 -14.65
CA PHE A 369 7.03 -2.26 -14.11
C PHE A 369 6.95 -2.45 -12.60
N PRO A 370 6.41 -1.47 -11.84
CA PRO A 370 6.14 -1.64 -10.42
C PRO A 370 5.07 -2.71 -10.17
N ALA A 371 4.95 -3.18 -8.94
CA ALA A 371 3.74 -3.81 -8.46
C ALA A 371 2.58 -2.82 -8.53
N ARG A 372 1.35 -3.29 -8.84
CA ARG A 372 0.21 -2.39 -9.03
C ARG A 372 -1.12 -3.08 -8.72
N ALA A 373 -2.00 -2.37 -8.02
CA ALA A 373 -3.44 -2.64 -8.00
C ALA A 373 -4.17 -1.60 -8.90
N ALA A 374 -5.30 -1.99 -9.50
CA ALA A 374 -6.14 -1.07 -10.27
C ALA A 374 -7.61 -1.35 -9.99
N VAL A 375 -8.30 -0.36 -9.40
CA VAL A 375 -9.66 -0.53 -8.89
C VAL A 375 -10.56 0.65 -9.28
N GLY A 376 -11.85 0.38 -9.37
CA GLY A 376 -12.86 1.38 -9.68
C GLY A 376 -13.37 2.09 -8.43
N THR A 377 -13.27 3.42 -8.39
CA THR A 377 -13.71 4.26 -7.27
C THR A 377 -14.20 5.62 -7.75
N GLY A 378 -14.95 6.34 -6.91
CA GLY A 378 -15.19 7.77 -7.14
C GLY A 378 -13.95 8.60 -6.75
N LEU A 379 -13.64 9.63 -7.54
CA LEU A 379 -12.55 10.57 -7.25
C LEU A 379 -13.09 11.88 -6.64
N MET A 380 -12.21 12.61 -5.95
CA MET A 380 -12.57 13.91 -5.35
C MET A 380 -12.70 15.04 -6.37
N SER A 381 -12.23 14.85 -7.60
CA SER A 381 -12.46 15.73 -8.74
C SER A 381 -13.62 15.21 -9.58
N GLY A 382 -14.65 16.04 -9.81
CA GLY A 382 -15.80 15.63 -10.61
C GLY A 382 -15.49 15.31 -12.09
N ASP A 383 -14.39 15.88 -12.61
CA ASP A 383 -13.90 15.62 -13.98
C ASP A 383 -12.75 14.59 -13.99
N GLY A 384 -12.34 14.08 -12.82
CA GLY A 384 -11.28 13.07 -12.70
C GLY A 384 -11.75 11.71 -13.19
N ARG A 385 -10.97 11.08 -14.07
CA ARG A 385 -11.19 9.71 -14.57
C ARG A 385 -10.17 8.74 -14.02
N VAL A 386 -8.95 9.22 -13.77
CA VAL A 386 -7.86 8.40 -13.23
C VAL A 386 -7.04 9.19 -12.22
N GLU A 387 -6.76 8.56 -11.08
CA GLU A 387 -5.80 9.02 -10.06
C GLU A 387 -4.77 7.93 -9.84
N ILE A 388 -3.48 8.28 -9.79
CA ILE A 388 -2.40 7.32 -9.60
C ILE A 388 -1.53 7.75 -8.42
N MET A 389 -1.30 6.81 -7.49
CA MET A 389 -0.40 6.97 -6.34
C MET A 389 0.73 5.94 -6.43
N PHE A 390 1.98 6.37 -6.16
CA PHE A 390 3.14 5.48 -6.20
C PHE A 390 4.03 5.58 -4.95
N THR A 391 4.81 4.51 -4.75
CA THR A 391 5.99 4.48 -3.89
C THR A 391 7.22 4.21 -4.76
N ALA A 392 8.35 4.90 -4.48
CA ALA A 392 9.63 4.68 -5.13
C ALA A 392 10.74 4.41 -4.10
N VAL A 393 11.72 3.59 -4.48
CA VAL A 393 12.86 3.18 -3.64
C VAL A 393 14.14 3.15 -4.49
N ARG A 394 15.23 3.77 -3.99
CA ARG A 394 16.57 3.78 -4.63
C ARG A 394 17.59 2.98 -3.86
#